data_1ce136c79cdda674e325a7dd5ace33b3
#
_entry.id   1ce136c79cdda674e325a7dd5ace33b3
#
_cell.length_a   1.000
_cell.length_b   1.000
_cell.length_c   1.000
_cell.angle_alpha   90.00
_cell.angle_beta   90.00
_cell.angle_gamma   90.00
#
_symmetry.space_group_name_H-M   'P 1'
#
loop_
_entity.id
_entity.type
_entity.pdbx_description
1 polymer ?
#
loop_
_entity_poly.entity_id
_entity_poly.type
_entity_poly.pdbx_seq_one_letter_code
_entity_poly.pdbx_strand_id
1 'polypeptide(L)'
;MALTLLVLAGRAALAAVLVAGLLTGCDPQRISELEEGVASEADVRARFGEPEKIWDGAGGARILEYNRQPAGQKNYMITIEPGGRMSALRQVLNPANFERIQPGMMMEEVRRTLGKPAKAITYSLKNETAWDWRYLQPPNTPMVFTVWFSPDYRVLRTSVAPDPDAMENQGK
;
A
#
# COMPACT_ATOMS: atom_id res chain seq x y z
N MET A 1 -49.17 26.71 14.79
CA MET A 1 -48.23 25.70 15.37
C MET A 1 -47.88 24.54 14.42
N ALA A 2 -48.68 24.19 13.41
CA ALA A 2 -48.39 23.06 12.49
C ALA A 2 -47.32 23.35 11.45
N LEU A 3 -47.11 24.59 11.05
CA LEU A 3 -46.17 24.98 9.97
C LEU A 3 -44.69 24.92 10.44
N THR A 4 -44.43 25.18 11.72
CA THR A 4 -43.07 25.14 12.31
C THR A 4 -42.51 23.72 12.49
N LEU A 5 -43.37 22.73 12.71
CA LEU A 5 -42.97 21.32 12.83
C LEU A 5 -42.55 20.70 11.49
N LEU A 6 -43.14 21.15 10.37
CA LEU A 6 -42.80 20.62 9.03
C LEU A 6 -41.41 21.07 8.57
N VAL A 7 -40.99 22.28 8.94
CA VAL A 7 -39.67 22.83 8.56
C VAL A 7 -38.51 22.14 9.33
N LEU A 8 -38.75 21.75 10.58
CA LEU A 8 -37.75 21.02 11.38
C LEU A 8 -37.54 19.57 10.88
N ALA A 9 -38.61 18.90 10.46
CA ALA A 9 -38.52 17.54 9.93
C ALA A 9 -37.75 17.46 8.59
N GLY A 10 -37.93 18.50 7.72
CA GLY A 10 -37.20 18.57 6.45
C GLY A 10 -35.70 18.81 6.60
N ARG A 11 -35.29 19.54 7.65
CA ARG A 11 -33.86 19.81 7.91
C ARG A 11 -33.11 18.60 8.50
N ALA A 12 -33.78 17.76 9.30
CA ALA A 12 -33.20 16.54 9.84
C ALA A 12 -33.01 15.47 8.77
N ALA A 13 -33.89 15.35 7.79
CA ALA A 13 -33.79 14.42 6.68
C ALA A 13 -32.62 14.76 5.72
N LEU A 14 -32.38 16.08 5.49
CA LEU A 14 -31.29 16.53 4.61
C LEU A 14 -29.89 16.30 5.24
N ALA A 15 -29.77 16.41 6.57
CA ALA A 15 -28.52 16.15 7.29
C ALA A 15 -28.15 14.66 7.33
N ALA A 16 -29.15 13.76 7.35
CA ALA A 16 -28.92 12.31 7.37
C ALA A 16 -28.40 11.77 6.02
N VAL A 17 -28.75 12.39 4.90
CA VAL A 17 -28.31 11.98 3.55
C VAL A 17 -26.85 12.40 3.29
N LEU A 18 -26.35 13.46 3.91
CA LEU A 18 -24.97 13.95 3.72
C LEU A 18 -23.91 13.12 4.48
N VAL A 19 -24.30 12.37 5.50
CA VAL A 19 -23.36 11.53 6.29
C VAL A 19 -23.17 10.13 5.68
N ALA A 20 -24.09 9.66 4.84
CA ALA A 20 -24.02 8.34 4.21
C ALA A 20 -22.98 8.23 3.06
N GLY A 21 -22.39 9.34 2.62
CA GLY A 21 -21.48 9.38 1.47
C GLY A 21 -19.99 9.17 1.76
N LEU A 22 -19.57 9.00 3.02
CA LEU A 22 -18.14 8.99 3.40
C LEU A 22 -17.56 7.61 3.76
N LEU A 23 -18.29 6.51 3.53
CA LEU A 23 -17.78 5.16 3.71
C LEU A 23 -17.33 4.54 2.38
N THR A 24 -16.47 5.23 1.63
CA THR A 24 -15.75 4.59 0.52
C THR A 24 -14.55 3.82 1.12
N GLY A 25 -14.83 2.70 1.78
CA GLY A 25 -13.82 1.71 2.08
C GLY A 25 -13.16 1.26 0.76
N CYS A 26 -11.84 1.06 0.73
CA CYS A 26 -11.13 0.46 -0.40
C CYS A 26 -11.72 -0.92 -0.67
N ASP A 27 -12.66 -1.00 -1.61
CA ASP A 27 -13.32 -2.22 -2.00
C ASP A 27 -12.38 -3.07 -2.86
N PRO A 28 -11.94 -4.26 -2.41
CA PRO A 28 -11.10 -5.16 -3.20
C PRO A 28 -11.72 -5.49 -4.57
N GLN A 29 -13.05 -5.51 -4.66
CA GLN A 29 -13.79 -5.73 -5.90
C GLN A 29 -13.52 -4.64 -6.94
N ARG A 30 -13.38 -3.38 -6.52
CA ARG A 30 -13.08 -2.27 -7.44
C ARG A 30 -11.69 -2.35 -8.05
N ILE A 31 -10.73 -2.99 -7.38
CA ILE A 31 -9.38 -3.20 -7.90
C ILE A 31 -9.39 -4.29 -8.96
N SER A 32 -10.20 -5.36 -8.78
CA SER A 32 -10.32 -6.47 -9.74
C SER A 32 -10.99 -6.07 -11.06
N GLU A 33 -11.64 -4.92 -11.13
CA GLU A 33 -12.22 -4.37 -12.36
C GLU A 33 -11.20 -3.69 -13.28
N LEU A 34 -9.95 -3.47 -12.79
CA LEU A 34 -8.87 -2.92 -13.61
C LEU A 34 -8.24 -4.03 -14.46
N GLU A 35 -8.53 -4.02 -15.74
CA GLU A 35 -8.02 -5.00 -16.68
C GLU A 35 -6.69 -4.53 -17.31
N GLU A 36 -5.66 -5.37 -17.27
CA GLU A 36 -4.36 -5.11 -17.90
C GLU A 36 -4.52 -4.97 -19.43
N GLY A 37 -3.90 -3.96 -20.01
CA GLY A 37 -4.02 -3.61 -21.43
C GLY A 37 -5.25 -2.76 -21.78
N VAL A 38 -6.26 -2.67 -20.91
CA VAL A 38 -7.51 -1.95 -21.14
C VAL A 38 -7.61 -0.69 -20.28
N ALA A 39 -7.43 -0.83 -18.96
CA ALA A 39 -7.54 0.28 -18.01
C ALA A 39 -6.53 1.39 -18.31
N SER A 40 -6.96 2.64 -18.22
CA SER A 40 -6.11 3.81 -18.33
C SER A 40 -5.48 4.21 -17.00
N GLU A 41 -4.46 5.07 -17.02
CA GLU A 41 -3.93 5.69 -15.81
C GLU A 41 -5.00 6.45 -15.03
N ALA A 42 -5.96 7.08 -15.72
CA ALA A 42 -7.06 7.79 -15.08
C ALA A 42 -7.96 6.82 -14.28
N ASP A 43 -8.22 5.62 -14.82
CA ASP A 43 -8.98 4.57 -14.11
C ASP A 43 -8.22 4.08 -12.88
N VAL A 44 -6.89 3.90 -12.98
CA VAL A 44 -6.03 3.55 -11.86
C VAL A 44 -6.10 4.61 -10.76
N ARG A 45 -5.92 5.88 -11.11
CA ARG A 45 -5.99 7.00 -10.15
C ARG A 45 -7.38 7.15 -9.53
N ALA A 46 -8.45 6.92 -10.28
CA ALA A 46 -9.81 6.92 -9.75
C ALA A 46 -10.05 5.84 -8.68
N ARG A 47 -9.33 4.70 -8.76
CA ARG A 47 -9.46 3.57 -7.81
C ARG A 47 -8.46 3.61 -6.66
N PHE A 48 -7.22 4.01 -6.93
CA PHE A 48 -6.13 3.99 -5.95
C PHE A 48 -5.84 5.36 -5.33
N GLY A 49 -6.31 6.45 -5.94
CA GLY A 49 -5.91 7.82 -5.61
C GLY A 49 -4.59 8.21 -6.28
N GLU A 50 -3.93 9.23 -5.74
CA GLU A 50 -2.60 9.63 -6.21
C GLU A 50 -1.53 8.65 -5.74
N PRO A 51 -0.54 8.29 -6.60
CA PRO A 51 0.55 7.43 -6.21
C PRO A 51 1.49 8.11 -5.21
N GLU A 52 2.04 7.35 -4.28
CA GLU A 52 3.05 7.82 -3.33
C GLU A 52 4.34 8.27 -4.05
N LYS A 53 4.71 7.54 -5.10
CA LYS A 53 5.88 7.81 -5.95
C LYS A 53 5.66 7.28 -7.36
N ILE A 54 6.30 7.92 -8.31
CA ILE A 54 6.35 7.47 -9.70
C ILE A 54 7.82 7.17 -10.02
N TRP A 55 8.06 5.97 -10.54
CA TRP A 55 9.37 5.51 -10.96
C TRP A 55 9.44 5.40 -12.48
N ASP A 56 10.60 5.65 -13.06
CA ASP A 56 10.85 5.35 -14.45
C ASP A 56 10.94 3.84 -14.66
N GLY A 57 10.19 3.33 -15.61
CA GLY A 57 10.18 1.95 -16.06
C GLY A 57 10.91 1.77 -17.38
N ALA A 58 11.04 0.53 -17.83
CA ALA A 58 11.64 0.21 -19.13
C ALA A 58 10.78 0.76 -20.28
N GLY A 59 11.43 1.12 -21.41
CA GLY A 59 10.73 1.55 -22.62
C GLY A 59 9.93 2.85 -22.50
N GLY A 60 10.20 3.68 -21.49
CA GLY A 60 9.46 4.92 -21.23
C GLY A 60 8.15 4.69 -20.45
N ALA A 61 7.90 3.49 -19.95
CA ALA A 61 6.82 3.22 -19.03
C ALA A 61 7.04 3.94 -17.70
N ARG A 62 5.97 4.13 -16.93
CA ARG A 62 6.01 4.65 -15.55
C ARG A 62 5.47 3.60 -14.60
N ILE A 63 6.07 3.48 -13.42
CA ILE A 63 5.62 2.57 -12.39
C ILE A 63 5.07 3.43 -11.24
N LEU A 64 3.79 3.32 -10.99
CA LEU A 64 3.07 4.03 -9.94
C LEU A 64 3.14 3.20 -8.66
N GLU A 65 3.74 3.75 -7.60
CA GLU A 65 3.82 3.13 -6.28
C GLU A 65 2.60 3.52 -5.43
N TYR A 66 1.85 2.52 -4.98
CA TYR A 66 0.73 2.70 -4.07
C TYR A 66 0.97 1.93 -2.77
N ASN A 67 1.18 2.68 -1.70
CA ASN A 67 1.42 2.13 -0.37
C ASN A 67 0.13 2.07 0.44
N ARG A 68 -0.13 0.93 1.08
CA ARG A 68 -1.22 0.77 2.06
C ARG A 68 -0.72 0.60 3.50
N GLN A 69 0.59 0.70 3.70
CA GLN A 69 1.23 0.64 5.01
C GLN A 69 1.07 1.98 5.77
N PRO A 70 1.03 2.01 7.09
CA PRO A 70 1.02 0.86 8.03
C PRO A 70 -0.38 0.29 8.27
N ALA A 71 -1.46 0.97 7.84
CA ALA A 71 -2.84 0.57 8.12
C ALA A 71 -3.26 -0.72 7.39
N GLY A 72 -2.68 -0.97 6.21
CA GLY A 72 -2.90 -2.18 5.42
C GLY A 72 -1.65 -3.06 5.34
N GLN A 73 -1.78 -4.21 4.67
CA GLN A 73 -0.74 -5.22 4.55
C GLN A 73 -0.41 -5.50 3.07
N LYS A 74 -0.61 -4.51 2.20
CA LYS A 74 -0.37 -4.62 0.76
C LYS A 74 0.29 -3.35 0.24
N ASN A 75 1.22 -3.52 -0.69
CA ASN A 75 1.72 -2.45 -1.55
C ASN A 75 1.52 -2.87 -3.00
N TYR A 76 1.27 -1.91 -3.86
CA TYR A 76 1.05 -2.16 -5.28
C TYR A 76 2.04 -1.36 -6.11
N MET A 77 2.58 -2.02 -7.14
CA MET A 77 3.31 -1.39 -8.25
C MET A 77 2.47 -1.56 -9.51
N ILE A 78 2.10 -0.44 -10.13
CA ILE A 78 1.22 -0.42 -11.29
C ILE A 78 2.00 0.20 -12.44
N THR A 79 2.18 -0.57 -13.52
CA THR A 79 2.92 -0.11 -14.70
C THR A 79 1.96 0.55 -15.69
N ILE A 80 2.31 1.76 -16.12
CA ILE A 80 1.62 2.53 -17.15
C ILE A 80 2.56 2.69 -18.35
N GLU A 81 2.13 2.18 -19.48
CA GLU A 81 2.87 2.32 -20.74
C GLU A 81 2.87 3.77 -21.24
N PRO A 82 3.77 4.15 -22.16
CA PRO A 82 3.82 5.50 -22.74
C PRO A 82 2.49 5.95 -23.34
N GLY A 83 1.66 5.04 -23.82
CA GLY A 83 0.29 5.29 -24.31
C GLY A 83 -0.76 5.53 -23.22
N GLY A 84 -0.37 5.57 -21.93
CA GLY A 84 -1.27 5.84 -20.82
C GLY A 84 -2.14 4.65 -20.39
N ARG A 85 -1.90 3.42 -20.91
CA ARG A 85 -2.60 2.21 -20.51
C ARG A 85 -1.83 1.44 -19.44
N MET A 86 -2.55 0.85 -18.52
CA MET A 86 -2.01 -0.04 -17.49
C MET A 86 -1.62 -1.38 -18.11
N SER A 87 -0.34 -1.74 -18.08
CA SER A 87 0.16 -3.03 -18.54
C SER A 87 0.33 -4.05 -17.43
N ALA A 88 0.48 -3.61 -16.17
CA ALA A 88 0.62 -4.51 -15.04
C ALA A 88 0.09 -3.89 -13.75
N LEU A 89 -0.60 -4.70 -12.93
CA LEU A 89 -0.98 -4.39 -11.56
C LEU A 89 -0.44 -5.51 -10.67
N ARG A 90 0.53 -5.20 -9.81
CA ARG A 90 1.22 -6.19 -8.97
C ARG A 90 1.15 -5.82 -7.49
N GLN A 91 0.59 -6.72 -6.69
CA GLN A 91 0.77 -6.69 -5.25
C GLN A 91 2.17 -7.25 -4.96
N VAL A 92 3.02 -6.45 -4.28
CA VAL A 92 4.45 -6.73 -4.22
C VAL A 92 4.93 -7.32 -2.89
N LEU A 93 4.11 -7.33 -1.84
CA LEU A 93 4.48 -7.92 -0.56
C LEU A 93 4.14 -9.42 -0.54
N ASN A 94 5.02 -10.22 -1.13
CA ASN A 94 4.87 -11.66 -1.25
C ASN A 94 6.24 -12.37 -1.19
N PRO A 95 6.27 -13.68 -0.86
CA PRO A 95 7.51 -14.43 -0.70
C PRO A 95 8.44 -14.35 -1.91
N ALA A 96 7.93 -14.44 -3.13
CA ALA A 96 8.75 -14.39 -4.35
C ALA A 96 9.51 -13.07 -4.50
N ASN A 97 8.94 -11.94 -4.09
CA ASN A 97 9.64 -10.66 -4.08
C ASN A 97 10.59 -10.54 -2.87
N PHE A 98 10.26 -11.13 -1.73
CA PHE A 98 11.15 -11.14 -0.57
C PHE A 98 12.44 -11.90 -0.84
N GLU A 99 12.35 -13.05 -1.53
CA GLU A 99 13.51 -13.86 -1.94
C GLU A 99 14.45 -13.13 -2.91
N ARG A 100 13.96 -12.12 -3.63
CA ARG A 100 14.78 -11.27 -4.51
C ARG A 100 15.64 -10.27 -3.76
N ILE A 101 15.33 -10.00 -2.49
CA ILE A 101 16.09 -9.06 -1.67
C ILE A 101 17.34 -9.75 -1.16
N GLN A 102 18.49 -9.36 -1.71
CA GLN A 102 19.77 -9.99 -1.43
C GLN A 102 20.73 -9.02 -0.73
N PRO A 103 21.67 -9.52 0.10
CA PRO A 103 22.73 -8.71 0.67
C PRO A 103 23.50 -7.93 -0.41
N GLY A 104 23.79 -6.66 -0.10
CA GLY A 104 24.48 -5.74 -1.01
C GLY A 104 23.56 -4.90 -1.89
N MET A 105 22.28 -5.25 -2.07
CA MET A 105 21.30 -4.41 -2.80
C MET A 105 21.17 -3.04 -2.16
N MET A 106 20.97 -2.00 -2.98
CA MET A 106 20.74 -0.64 -2.49
C MET A 106 19.32 -0.50 -1.90
N MET A 107 19.19 0.31 -0.88
CA MET A 107 17.91 0.62 -0.23
C MET A 107 16.84 1.09 -1.23
N GLU A 108 17.23 1.86 -2.27
CA GLU A 108 16.32 2.29 -3.32
C GLU A 108 15.80 1.12 -4.17
N GLU A 109 16.65 0.12 -4.47
CA GLU A 109 16.24 -1.06 -5.23
C GLU A 109 15.24 -1.90 -4.42
N VAL A 110 15.44 -2.00 -3.09
CA VAL A 110 14.48 -2.64 -2.19
C VAL A 110 13.14 -1.90 -2.24
N ARG A 111 13.15 -0.57 -2.16
CA ARG A 111 11.92 0.23 -2.28
C ARG A 111 11.24 0.08 -3.63
N ARG A 112 11.98 0.03 -4.73
CA ARG A 112 11.44 -0.23 -6.07
C ARG A 112 10.77 -1.60 -6.17
N THR A 113 11.24 -2.57 -5.37
CA THR A 113 10.70 -3.94 -5.35
C THR A 113 9.49 -4.07 -4.44
N LEU A 114 9.52 -3.48 -3.24
CA LEU A 114 8.53 -3.71 -2.18
C LEU A 114 7.63 -2.49 -1.89
N GLY A 115 7.97 -1.32 -2.40
CA GLY A 115 7.33 -0.06 -2.03
C GLY A 115 7.81 0.46 -0.67
N LYS A 116 7.19 1.55 -0.22
CA LYS A 116 7.49 2.19 1.06
C LYS A 116 7.21 1.24 2.24
N PRO A 117 8.11 1.15 3.23
CA PRO A 117 7.90 0.33 4.41
C PRO A 117 6.80 0.91 5.33
N ALA A 118 6.23 0.05 6.18
CA ALA A 118 5.36 0.46 7.28
C ALA A 118 6.11 1.25 8.33
N LYS A 119 7.36 0.85 8.60
CA LYS A 119 8.19 1.41 9.65
C LYS A 119 9.65 1.43 9.22
N ALA A 120 10.36 2.49 9.61
CA ALA A 120 11.81 2.62 9.44
C ALA A 120 12.41 3.02 10.80
N ILE A 121 13.39 2.25 11.29
CA ILE A 121 14.04 2.47 12.57
C ILE A 121 15.54 2.47 12.37
N THR A 122 16.23 3.50 12.87
CA THR A 122 17.69 3.55 12.91
C THR A 122 18.18 3.16 14.31
N TYR A 123 19.05 2.15 14.36
CA TYR A 123 19.70 1.64 15.56
C TYR A 123 21.13 2.21 15.66
N SER A 124 21.26 3.37 16.29
CA SER A 124 22.53 4.13 16.34
C SER A 124 23.70 3.33 16.93
N LEU A 125 23.47 2.50 17.95
CA LEU A 125 24.52 1.67 18.56
C LEU A 125 25.07 0.58 17.63
N LYS A 126 24.27 0.12 16.67
CA LYS A 126 24.65 -0.89 15.68
C LYS A 126 25.02 -0.30 14.33
N ASN A 127 24.77 1.00 14.15
CA ASN A 127 24.86 1.69 12.86
C ASN A 127 24.06 0.95 11.76
N GLU A 128 22.86 0.52 12.08
CA GLU A 128 21.98 -0.19 11.15
C GLU A 128 20.62 0.52 11.07
N THR A 129 19.98 0.45 9.90
CA THR A 129 18.58 0.87 9.72
C THR A 129 17.74 -0.35 9.34
N ALA A 130 16.62 -0.55 10.04
CA ALA A 130 15.66 -1.60 9.71
C ALA A 130 14.42 -0.97 9.05
N TRP A 131 13.98 -1.59 7.95
CA TRP A 131 12.71 -1.30 7.29
C TRP A 131 11.80 -2.51 7.41
N ASP A 132 10.56 -2.27 7.88
CA ASP A 132 9.57 -3.30 8.12
C ASP A 132 8.40 -3.16 7.15
N TRP A 133 7.97 -4.29 6.55
CA TRP A 133 6.76 -4.41 5.76
C TRP A 133 5.83 -5.43 6.40
N ARG A 134 4.62 -4.99 6.74
CA ARG A 134 3.55 -5.87 7.23
C ARG A 134 2.88 -6.54 6.04
N TYR A 135 2.68 -7.84 6.10
CA TYR A 135 2.04 -8.60 5.01
C TYR A 135 1.23 -9.78 5.56
N LEU A 136 0.40 -10.37 4.70
CA LEU A 136 -0.31 -11.61 5.00
C LEU A 136 0.38 -12.77 4.31
N GLN A 137 0.91 -13.69 5.11
CA GLN A 137 1.37 -14.98 4.62
C GLN A 137 0.16 -15.90 4.43
N PRO A 138 0.06 -16.61 3.30
CA PRO A 138 -1.05 -17.54 3.09
C PRO A 138 -1.20 -18.58 4.22
N PRO A 139 -2.45 -18.93 4.67
CA PRO A 139 -3.70 -18.40 4.11
C PRO A 139 -4.04 -16.96 4.56
N ASN A 140 -3.70 -16.48 5.74
CA ASN A 140 -3.97 -15.13 6.25
C ASN A 140 -3.18 -14.83 7.54
N THR A 141 -1.96 -15.33 7.68
CA THR A 141 -1.14 -15.12 8.87
C THR A 141 -0.45 -13.76 8.80
N PRO A 142 -0.70 -12.85 9.77
CA PRO A 142 -0.02 -11.55 9.82
C PRO A 142 1.47 -11.72 10.15
N MET A 143 2.33 -11.21 9.28
CA MET A 143 3.78 -11.31 9.37
C MET A 143 4.42 -9.96 9.08
N VAL A 144 5.66 -9.80 9.52
CA VAL A 144 6.54 -8.68 9.17
C VAL A 144 7.76 -9.23 8.44
N PHE A 145 8.04 -8.66 7.28
CA PHE A 145 9.30 -8.82 6.57
C PHE A 145 10.18 -7.62 6.88
N THR A 146 11.37 -7.86 7.44
CA THR A 146 12.32 -6.81 7.82
C THR A 146 13.57 -6.90 6.95
N VAL A 147 14.02 -5.75 6.43
CA VAL A 147 15.31 -5.60 5.76
C VAL A 147 16.21 -4.70 6.60
N TRP A 148 17.40 -5.16 6.89
CA TRP A 148 18.43 -4.44 7.64
C TRP A 148 19.45 -3.84 6.68
N PHE A 149 19.74 -2.56 6.84
CA PHE A 149 20.67 -1.81 6.00
C PHE A 149 21.87 -1.33 6.81
N SER A 150 23.04 -1.32 6.16
CA SER A 150 24.27 -0.69 6.62
C SER A 150 24.18 0.84 6.52
N PRO A 151 25.15 1.60 7.09
CA PRO A 151 25.20 3.06 6.97
C PRO A 151 25.32 3.58 5.53
N ASP A 152 25.86 2.79 4.62
CA ASP A 152 25.96 3.07 3.19
C ASP A 152 24.73 2.57 2.39
N TYR A 153 23.61 2.34 3.09
CA TYR A 153 22.30 2.00 2.53
C TYR A 153 22.25 0.69 1.73
N ARG A 154 23.09 -0.29 2.10
CA ARG A 154 23.09 -1.62 1.49
C ARG A 154 22.44 -2.63 2.40
N VAL A 155 21.70 -3.57 1.80
CA VAL A 155 21.11 -4.71 2.52
C VAL A 155 22.20 -5.52 3.19
N LEU A 156 22.08 -5.72 4.49
CA LEU A 156 22.92 -6.62 5.29
C LEU A 156 22.29 -8.02 5.39
N ARG A 157 21.02 -8.06 5.72
CA ARG A 157 20.24 -9.29 5.92
C ARG A 157 18.75 -8.99 5.88
N THR A 158 17.96 -10.04 5.79
CA THR A 158 16.50 -10.00 5.92
C THR A 158 16.04 -10.93 7.04
N SER A 159 14.83 -10.71 7.54
CA SER A 159 14.17 -11.61 8.48
C SER A 159 12.64 -11.58 8.30
N VAL A 160 11.98 -12.65 8.72
CA VAL A 160 10.53 -12.78 8.78
C VAL A 160 10.14 -13.14 10.21
N ALA A 161 9.13 -12.46 10.75
CA ALA A 161 8.59 -12.72 12.08
C ALA A 161 7.07 -12.53 12.10
N PRO A 162 6.34 -13.12 13.07
CA PRO A 162 4.94 -12.76 13.31
C PRO A 162 4.78 -11.26 13.57
N ASP A 163 3.66 -10.69 13.08
CA ASP A 163 3.36 -9.28 13.30
C ASP A 163 2.98 -9.02 14.77
N PRO A 164 3.80 -8.28 15.54
CA PRO A 164 3.56 -8.05 16.96
C PRO A 164 2.26 -7.27 17.21
N ASP A 165 1.90 -6.32 16.33
CA ASP A 165 0.68 -5.53 16.47
C ASP A 165 -0.58 -6.37 16.25
N ALA A 166 -0.51 -7.42 15.44
CA ALA A 166 -1.61 -8.35 15.22
C ALA A 166 -1.82 -9.29 16.42
N MET A 167 -0.74 -9.64 17.12
CA MET A 167 -0.82 -10.49 18.32
C MET A 167 -1.41 -9.75 19.51
N GLU A 168 -1.07 -8.47 19.70
CA GLU A 168 -1.62 -7.64 20.77
C GLU A 168 -3.14 -7.43 20.65
N ASN A 169 -3.66 -7.35 19.43
CA ASN A 169 -5.09 -7.16 19.17
C ASN A 169 -5.94 -8.44 19.32
N GLN A 170 -5.33 -9.63 19.39
CA GLN A 170 -6.03 -10.90 19.61
C GLN A 170 -6.23 -11.21 21.10
N GLY A 171 -5.62 -10.46 21.99
CA GLY A 171 -5.69 -10.63 23.45
C GLY A 171 -6.70 -9.70 24.16
N LYS A 172 -7.49 -8.95 23.43
CA LYS A 172 -8.59 -8.10 23.92
C LYS A 172 -9.90 -8.62 23.36
#